data_c159d6a96c05acaefca3cb6ceb1008fa
#
_entry.id   c159d6a96c05acaefca3cb6ceb1008fa
#
_cell.length_a   1.000
_cell.length_b   1.000
_cell.length_c   1.000
_cell.angle_alpha   90.00
_cell.angle_beta   90.00
_cell.angle_gamma   90.00
#
_symmetry.space_group_name_H-M   'P 1'
#
loop_
_entity.id
_entity.type
_entity.pdbx_description
1 polymer ?
#
loop_
_entity_poly.entity_id
_entity_poly.type
_entity_poly.pdbx_seq_one_letter_code
_entity_poly.pdbx_strand_id
1 'polypeptide(L)'
;MKTKLTAMLLTVTGLVILAGGSLAASGNNYVNPDYRGGSSFNFVSAGPNVARCGAFPDNLELNFTGGGIDTEGGYNTAVFSACTNTTTNLVFDLKATDTYVGSGDQVFIEGDPFVLAPNPAKCFAANAHGVPFRVAGGTGGHAGATGHGRFHITSNLTPCNGQTPPSQVWFDGVIKLP
;
A
#
# COMPACT_ATOMS: atom_id res chain seq x y z
N MET A 1 55.13 -20.85 34.57
CA MET A 1 54.58 -20.88 33.20
C MET A 1 53.60 -19.74 33.08
N LYS A 2 53.91 -18.70 32.27
CA LYS A 2 53.08 -17.52 32.07
C LYS A 2 52.41 -17.62 30.69
N THR A 3 51.10 -17.85 30.67
CA THR A 3 50.32 -17.94 29.46
C THR A 3 49.90 -16.53 29.03
N LYS A 4 50.37 -16.08 27.87
CA LYS A 4 50.01 -14.81 27.28
C LYS A 4 48.66 -14.96 26.53
N LEU A 5 47.63 -14.21 26.98
CA LEU A 5 46.39 -14.05 26.28
C LEU A 5 46.59 -13.03 25.16
N THR A 6 46.46 -13.47 23.92
CA THR A 6 46.48 -12.61 22.72
C THR A 6 45.06 -12.12 22.46
N ALA A 7 44.84 -10.82 22.64
CA ALA A 7 43.57 -10.19 22.32
C ALA A 7 43.46 -10.06 20.81
N MET A 8 42.42 -10.68 20.25
CA MET A 8 42.06 -10.62 18.84
C MET A 8 41.16 -9.39 18.62
N LEU A 9 41.73 -8.38 17.96
CA LEU A 9 41.01 -7.14 17.61
C LEU A 9 40.10 -7.43 16.44
N LEU A 10 38.78 -7.50 16.68
CA LEU A 10 37.76 -7.54 15.61
C LEU A 10 37.60 -6.13 15.06
N THR A 11 38.09 -5.90 13.86
CA THR A 11 37.79 -4.74 13.05
C THR A 11 36.37 -4.85 12.53
N VAL A 12 35.44 -4.08 13.08
CA VAL A 12 34.09 -3.88 12.54
C VAL A 12 34.20 -3.01 11.31
N THR A 13 34.11 -3.62 10.16
CA THR A 13 34.00 -2.92 8.88
C THR A 13 32.64 -2.22 8.82
N GLY A 14 32.67 -0.90 8.91
CA GLY A 14 31.47 -0.08 8.83
C GLY A 14 30.75 -0.26 7.48
N LEU A 15 29.53 -0.71 7.53
CA LEU A 15 28.61 -0.71 6.39
C LEU A 15 28.27 0.76 6.10
N VAL A 16 28.83 1.31 5.04
CA VAL A 16 28.42 2.62 4.51
C VAL A 16 27.06 2.43 3.88
N ILE A 17 26.00 2.78 4.62
CA ILE A 17 24.68 2.97 4.07
C ILE A 17 24.78 4.23 3.20
N LEU A 18 24.82 4.03 1.90
CA LEU A 18 24.59 5.11 0.96
C LEU A 18 23.13 5.57 1.20
N ALA A 19 22.98 6.63 1.97
CA ALA A 19 21.75 7.37 2.04
C ALA A 19 21.45 7.83 0.61
N GLY A 20 20.51 7.17 -0.04
CA GLY A 20 19.93 7.64 -1.29
C GLY A 20 19.37 9.03 -1.02
N GLY A 21 20.11 10.06 -1.43
CA GLY A 21 19.66 11.43 -1.34
C GLY A 21 18.37 11.53 -2.14
N SER A 22 17.28 11.92 -1.48
CA SER A 22 16.09 12.39 -2.17
C SER A 22 16.56 13.53 -3.08
N LEU A 23 16.47 13.30 -4.39
CA LEU A 23 16.59 14.38 -5.36
C LEU A 23 15.40 15.30 -5.11
N ALA A 24 15.63 16.35 -4.32
CA ALA A 24 14.68 17.45 -4.22
C ALA A 24 14.44 17.92 -5.66
N ALA A 25 13.23 17.69 -6.17
CA ALA A 25 12.85 18.05 -7.52
C ALA A 25 12.97 19.54 -7.68
N SER A 26 14.03 19.96 -8.34
CA SER A 26 14.15 21.33 -8.83
C SER A 26 13.20 21.48 -10.01
N GLY A 27 11.99 21.99 -9.79
CA GLY A 27 11.15 22.67 -10.78
C GLY A 27 10.86 22.02 -12.15
N ASN A 28 11.22 20.76 -12.35
CA ASN A 28 10.92 20.03 -13.58
C ASN A 28 9.82 19.02 -13.27
N ASN A 29 8.67 19.17 -13.90
CA ASN A 29 7.58 18.19 -13.85
C ASN A 29 8.11 16.80 -14.17
N TYR A 30 8.44 16.03 -13.15
CA TYR A 30 8.88 14.66 -13.33
C TYR A 30 7.67 13.78 -13.59
N VAL A 31 7.74 12.95 -14.60
CA VAL A 31 6.71 11.98 -14.94
C VAL A 31 7.33 10.59 -14.93
N ASN A 32 6.84 9.72 -14.05
CA ASN A 32 7.12 8.30 -14.12
C ASN A 32 5.96 7.61 -14.88
N PRO A 33 6.15 7.24 -16.15
CA PRO A 33 5.11 6.61 -16.96
C PRO A 33 4.94 5.12 -16.64
N ASP A 34 5.80 4.56 -15.81
CA ASP A 34 5.85 3.15 -15.42
C ASP A 34 5.68 3.02 -13.90
N TYR A 35 4.73 3.79 -13.33
CA TYR A 35 4.38 3.70 -11.91
C TYR A 35 3.65 2.40 -11.66
N ARG A 36 4.33 1.44 -11.08
CA ARG A 36 3.79 0.11 -10.78
C ARG A 36 4.34 -0.43 -9.48
N GLY A 37 3.57 -1.31 -8.87
CA GLY A 37 3.98 -1.91 -7.62
C GLY A 37 3.04 -3.00 -7.14
N GLY A 38 3.35 -3.50 -5.96
CA GLY A 38 2.54 -4.47 -5.26
C GLY A 38 2.71 -4.38 -3.76
N SER A 39 1.62 -4.63 -3.05
CA SER A 39 1.57 -4.57 -1.59
C SER A 39 0.78 -5.74 -1.02
N SER A 40 1.14 -6.15 0.19
CA SER A 40 0.39 -7.11 0.98
C SER A 40 -0.23 -6.42 2.18
N PHE A 41 -1.48 -6.69 2.46
CA PHE A 41 -2.26 -6.06 3.52
C PHE A 41 -2.84 -7.08 4.48
N ASN A 42 -2.78 -6.75 5.76
CA ASN A 42 -3.49 -7.45 6.82
C ASN A 42 -4.73 -6.66 7.22
N PHE A 43 -5.82 -7.37 7.43
CA PHE A 43 -7.03 -6.79 7.98
C PHE A 43 -6.80 -6.34 9.42
N VAL A 44 -7.23 -5.13 9.74
CA VAL A 44 -7.10 -4.54 11.08
C VAL A 44 -8.44 -4.50 11.79
N SER A 45 -9.46 -3.92 11.14
CA SER A 45 -10.79 -3.77 11.75
C SER A 45 -11.88 -3.58 10.71
N ALA A 46 -13.10 -3.91 11.10
CA ALA A 46 -14.32 -3.49 10.43
C ALA A 46 -15.29 -2.91 11.45
N GLY A 47 -16.04 -1.89 11.05
CA GLY A 47 -17.01 -1.29 11.92
C GLY A 47 -17.88 -0.22 11.25
N PRO A 48 -18.93 0.24 11.94
CA PRO A 48 -19.77 1.29 11.42
C PRO A 48 -19.05 2.64 11.38
N ASN A 49 -19.07 3.29 10.22
CA ASN A 49 -18.72 4.69 10.05
C ASN A 49 -19.82 5.37 9.24
N VAL A 50 -20.91 5.70 9.89
CA VAL A 50 -22.13 6.21 9.24
C VAL A 50 -21.87 7.51 8.49
N ALA A 51 -21.02 8.38 9.02
CA ALA A 51 -20.69 9.66 8.40
C ALA A 51 -19.95 9.48 7.06
N ARG A 52 -19.13 8.44 6.92
CA ARG A 52 -18.35 8.16 5.72
C ARG A 52 -19.02 7.16 4.81
N CYS A 53 -19.49 6.06 5.38
CA CYS A 53 -19.93 4.88 4.61
C CYS A 53 -21.44 4.77 4.47
N GLY A 54 -22.22 5.56 5.23
CA GLY A 54 -23.69 5.47 5.24
C GLY A 54 -24.21 4.44 6.25
N ALA A 55 -25.49 4.07 6.08
CA ALA A 55 -26.24 3.35 7.11
C ALA A 55 -25.66 1.96 7.42
N PHE A 56 -25.51 1.69 8.73
CA PHE A 56 -25.28 0.36 9.28
C PHE A 56 -26.64 -0.38 9.42
N PRO A 57 -26.76 -1.73 9.25
CA PRO A 57 -25.65 -2.68 9.09
C PRO A 57 -25.19 -2.94 7.65
N ASP A 58 -25.79 -2.31 6.66
CA ASP A 58 -25.51 -2.60 5.25
C ASP A 58 -24.11 -2.17 4.84
N ASN A 59 -23.62 -1.08 5.41
CA ASN A 59 -22.31 -0.55 5.09
C ASN A 59 -21.36 -0.55 6.29
N LEU A 60 -20.11 -0.94 6.04
CA LEU A 60 -19.01 -0.97 7.02
C LEU A 60 -17.79 -0.25 6.46
N GLU A 61 -17.02 0.37 7.34
CA GLU A 61 -15.65 0.74 7.03
C GLU A 61 -14.72 -0.44 7.31
N LEU A 62 -13.84 -0.73 6.36
CA LEU A 62 -12.76 -1.71 6.48
C LEU A 62 -11.42 -0.98 6.57
N ASN A 63 -10.57 -1.42 7.47
CA ASN A 63 -9.23 -0.87 7.66
C ASN A 63 -8.18 -1.97 7.52
N PHE A 64 -7.10 -1.66 6.81
CA PHE A 64 -5.99 -2.55 6.55
C PHE A 64 -4.66 -1.83 6.77
N THR A 65 -3.63 -2.58 7.12
CA THR A 65 -2.26 -2.11 7.17
C THR A 65 -1.34 -3.11 6.51
N GLY A 66 -0.28 -2.63 5.90
CA GLY A 66 0.64 -3.49 5.17
C GLY A 66 1.84 -2.75 4.64
N GLY A 67 2.34 -3.21 3.52
CA GLY A 67 3.45 -2.59 2.82
C GLY A 67 3.80 -3.32 1.56
N GLY A 68 4.64 -2.70 0.78
CA GLY A 68 5.00 -3.19 -0.53
C GLY A 68 6.23 -2.54 -1.11
N ILE A 69 6.27 -2.57 -2.42
CA ILE A 69 7.32 -1.95 -3.22
C ILE A 69 6.70 -1.37 -4.49
N ASP A 70 7.18 -0.21 -4.91
CA ASP A 70 6.83 0.39 -6.19
C ASP A 70 8.05 0.98 -6.91
N THR A 71 7.84 1.40 -8.15
CA THR A 71 8.90 1.94 -9.00
C THR A 71 9.21 3.41 -8.75
N GLU A 72 8.43 4.11 -7.90
CA GLU A 72 8.67 5.52 -7.59
C GLU A 72 9.60 5.68 -6.39
N GLY A 73 9.25 5.10 -5.26
CA GLY A 73 9.98 5.28 -4.00
C GLY A 73 10.55 4.00 -3.41
N GLY A 74 10.34 2.86 -4.04
CA GLY A 74 10.81 1.57 -3.56
C GLY A 74 9.94 1.02 -2.42
N TYR A 75 10.56 0.63 -1.31
CA TYR A 75 9.82 0.05 -0.18
C TYR A 75 8.95 1.08 0.53
N ASN A 76 7.70 0.69 0.78
CA ASN A 76 6.74 1.49 1.51
C ASN A 76 6.01 0.69 2.59
N THR A 77 5.49 1.40 3.58
CA THR A 77 4.41 0.94 4.45
C THR A 77 3.11 1.57 3.97
N ALA A 78 2.02 0.85 4.06
CA ALA A 78 0.74 1.30 3.54
C ALA A 78 -0.37 1.15 4.56
N VAL A 79 -1.24 2.13 4.63
CA VAL A 79 -2.55 2.03 5.27
C VAL A 79 -3.62 2.20 4.21
N PHE A 80 -4.67 1.41 4.33
CA PHE A 80 -5.74 1.40 3.36
C PHE A 80 -7.07 1.31 4.09
N SER A 81 -8.02 2.14 3.70
CA SER A 81 -9.38 2.10 4.20
C SER A 81 -10.39 2.21 3.06
N ALA A 82 -11.50 1.53 3.21
CA ALA A 82 -12.60 1.58 2.25
C ALA A 82 -13.93 1.33 2.94
N CYS A 83 -14.99 1.78 2.33
CA CYS A 83 -16.34 1.38 2.68
C CYS A 83 -16.73 0.13 1.89
N THR A 84 -17.48 -0.76 2.51
CA THR A 84 -18.07 -1.92 1.81
C THR A 84 -19.54 -2.05 2.11
N ASN A 85 -20.33 -2.39 1.09
CA ASN A 85 -21.70 -2.86 1.28
C ASN A 85 -21.70 -4.38 1.42
N THR A 86 -22.15 -4.88 2.56
CA THR A 86 -22.07 -6.30 2.92
C THR A 86 -23.01 -7.19 2.12
N THR A 87 -24.05 -6.62 1.53
CA THR A 87 -25.03 -7.36 0.71
C THR A 87 -24.58 -7.52 -0.73
N THR A 88 -23.99 -6.45 -1.29
CA THR A 88 -23.61 -6.42 -2.71
C THR A 88 -22.13 -6.68 -2.96
N ASN A 89 -21.32 -6.73 -1.90
CA ASN A 89 -19.84 -6.76 -1.96
C ASN A 89 -19.24 -5.57 -2.73
N LEU A 90 -19.99 -4.48 -2.82
CA LEU A 90 -19.49 -3.23 -3.39
C LEU A 90 -18.50 -2.59 -2.42
N VAL A 91 -17.31 -2.30 -2.90
CA VAL A 91 -16.28 -1.50 -2.21
C VAL A 91 -16.28 -0.11 -2.81
N PHE A 92 -16.29 0.92 -1.97
CA PHE A 92 -16.33 2.31 -2.40
C PHE A 92 -15.57 3.22 -1.42
N ASP A 93 -15.35 4.47 -1.78
CA ASP A 93 -14.56 5.45 -1.02
C ASP A 93 -13.22 4.87 -0.53
N LEU A 94 -12.50 4.20 -1.45
CA LEU A 94 -11.19 3.63 -1.17
C LEU A 94 -10.15 4.74 -1.06
N LYS A 95 -9.39 4.72 0.03
CA LYS A 95 -8.26 5.61 0.29
C LYS A 95 -7.07 4.79 0.77
N ALA A 96 -5.92 5.03 0.17
CA ALA A 96 -4.66 4.46 0.61
C ALA A 96 -3.63 5.56 0.82
N THR A 97 -2.72 5.33 1.76
CA THR A 97 -1.54 6.16 1.98
C THR A 97 -0.34 5.24 2.01
N ASP A 98 0.54 5.41 1.03
CA ASP A 98 1.84 4.78 1.00
C ASP A 98 2.86 5.72 1.63
N THR A 99 3.65 5.22 2.57
CA THR A 99 4.72 5.98 3.24
C THR A 99 6.05 5.30 2.92
N TYR A 100 6.92 5.99 2.20
CA TYR A 100 8.19 5.44 1.76
C TYR A 100 9.18 5.27 2.91
N VAL A 101 9.75 4.08 2.99
CA VAL A 101 10.78 3.76 4.00
C VAL A 101 12.06 4.49 3.61
N GLY A 102 12.57 5.33 4.49
CA GLY A 102 13.79 6.09 4.26
C GLY A 102 13.56 7.59 4.13
N SER A 103 12.66 8.07 3.28
CA SER A 103 12.31 9.48 3.21
C SER A 103 11.19 9.88 4.18
N GLY A 104 10.24 8.99 4.43
CA GLY A 104 9.01 9.30 5.15
C GLY A 104 7.98 10.05 4.32
N ASP A 105 8.27 10.27 3.04
CA ASP A 105 7.35 10.91 2.10
C ASP A 105 6.12 10.03 1.87
N GLN A 106 4.98 10.65 1.56
CA GLN A 106 3.73 9.95 1.37
C GLN A 106 3.16 10.18 -0.02
N VAL A 107 2.46 9.17 -0.53
CA VAL A 107 1.57 9.26 -1.69
C VAL A 107 0.17 8.89 -1.26
N PHE A 108 -0.81 9.72 -1.64
CA PHE A 108 -2.22 9.51 -1.37
C PHE A 108 -2.93 8.99 -2.61
N ILE A 109 -3.64 7.88 -2.46
CA ILE A 109 -4.31 7.18 -3.55
C ILE A 109 -5.80 7.07 -3.22
N GLU A 110 -6.64 7.33 -4.22
CA GLU A 110 -8.08 7.12 -4.16
C GLU A 110 -8.50 6.20 -5.30
N GLY A 111 -9.33 5.21 -4.99
CA GLY A 111 -9.83 4.23 -5.96
C GLY A 111 -11.31 4.40 -6.27
N ASP A 112 -11.68 4.10 -7.51
CA ASP A 112 -13.08 4.05 -7.93
C ASP A 112 -13.82 2.90 -7.24
N PRO A 113 -15.16 2.97 -7.16
CA PRO A 113 -15.97 1.86 -6.65
C PRO A 113 -15.82 0.59 -7.50
N PHE A 114 -15.82 -0.57 -6.83
CA PHE A 114 -15.73 -1.88 -7.49
C PHE A 114 -16.43 -2.98 -6.68
N VAL A 115 -16.68 -4.11 -7.31
CA VAL A 115 -17.26 -5.28 -6.65
C VAL A 115 -16.15 -6.30 -6.41
N LEU A 116 -16.04 -6.79 -5.16
CA LEU A 116 -15.25 -7.95 -4.82
C LEU A 116 -16.05 -9.22 -5.03
N ALA A 117 -15.76 -9.95 -6.10
CA ALA A 117 -16.41 -11.20 -6.41
C ALA A 117 -15.83 -12.34 -5.55
N PRO A 118 -16.61 -12.96 -4.65
CA PRO A 118 -16.15 -14.09 -3.87
C PRO A 118 -15.87 -15.31 -4.75
N ASN A 119 -14.79 -16.01 -4.48
CA ASN A 119 -14.48 -17.32 -5.04
C ASN A 119 -14.29 -18.32 -3.88
N PRO A 120 -15.37 -18.95 -3.39
CA PRO A 120 -15.30 -19.85 -2.24
C PRO A 120 -14.40 -21.07 -2.47
N ALA A 121 -14.30 -21.55 -3.71
CA ALA A 121 -13.44 -22.69 -4.04
C ALA A 121 -11.96 -22.40 -3.91
N LYS A 122 -11.57 -21.13 -3.99
CA LYS A 122 -10.19 -20.65 -3.87
C LYS A 122 -9.94 -19.81 -2.63
N CYS A 123 -10.96 -19.64 -1.78
CA CYS A 123 -10.87 -18.92 -0.50
C CYS A 123 -10.48 -17.46 -0.62
N PHE A 124 -10.81 -16.80 -1.71
CA PHE A 124 -10.56 -15.38 -1.87
C PHE A 124 -11.74 -14.65 -2.55
N ALA A 125 -11.74 -13.34 -2.45
CA ALA A 125 -12.51 -12.44 -3.27
C ALA A 125 -11.56 -11.58 -4.10
N ALA A 126 -11.92 -11.29 -5.34
CA ALA A 126 -11.11 -10.47 -6.23
C ALA A 126 -11.99 -9.55 -7.08
N ASN A 127 -11.44 -8.44 -7.55
CA ASN A 127 -12.07 -7.66 -8.61
C ASN A 127 -11.86 -8.35 -9.96
N ALA A 128 -12.90 -8.37 -10.79
CA ALA A 128 -12.86 -9.04 -12.10
C ALA A 128 -11.98 -8.30 -13.12
N HIS A 129 -11.88 -6.98 -12.99
CA HIS A 129 -11.13 -6.09 -13.88
C HIS A 129 -10.30 -5.12 -13.06
N GLY A 130 -9.24 -4.57 -13.67
CA GLY A 130 -8.46 -3.52 -13.02
C GLY A 130 -9.34 -2.32 -12.65
N VAL A 131 -9.29 -1.91 -11.39
CA VAL A 131 -10.06 -0.79 -10.86
C VAL A 131 -9.27 0.49 -11.09
N PRO A 132 -9.87 1.54 -11.68
CA PRO A 132 -9.20 2.82 -11.80
C PRO A 132 -8.85 3.40 -10.43
N PHE A 133 -7.69 4.05 -10.38
CA PHE A 133 -7.30 4.88 -9.24
C PHE A 133 -6.71 6.20 -9.70
N ARG A 134 -6.67 7.16 -8.78
CA ARG A 134 -5.94 8.42 -8.95
C ARG A 134 -4.97 8.64 -7.80
N VAL A 135 -3.86 9.29 -8.09
CA VAL A 135 -2.98 9.89 -7.09
C VAL A 135 -3.57 11.25 -6.72
N ALA A 136 -3.96 11.39 -5.46
CA ALA A 136 -4.68 12.57 -4.95
C ALA A 136 -3.74 13.58 -4.26
N GLY A 137 -2.45 13.32 -4.26
CA GLY A 137 -1.43 14.16 -3.63
C GLY A 137 -0.37 13.35 -2.90
N GLY A 138 0.37 14.04 -2.05
CA GLY A 138 1.41 13.44 -1.22
C GLY A 138 2.05 14.45 -0.27
N THR A 139 3.14 14.05 0.37
CA THR A 139 3.97 14.90 1.22
C THR A 139 5.45 14.84 0.80
N GLY A 140 6.28 15.72 1.36
CA GLY A 140 7.70 15.76 1.05
C GLY A 140 7.99 15.93 -0.44
N GLY A 141 8.79 15.08 -1.02
CA GLY A 141 9.09 15.07 -2.46
C GLY A 141 7.88 14.74 -3.36
N HIS A 142 6.80 14.22 -2.79
CA HIS A 142 5.55 13.90 -3.48
C HIS A 142 4.44 14.93 -3.22
N ALA A 143 4.74 16.07 -2.59
CA ALA A 143 3.76 17.12 -2.34
C ALA A 143 3.20 17.65 -3.67
N GLY A 144 1.87 17.56 -3.85
CA GLY A 144 1.22 17.94 -5.10
C GLY A 144 1.29 16.88 -6.22
N ALA A 145 1.74 15.67 -5.91
CA ALA A 145 1.73 14.56 -6.87
C ALA A 145 0.34 14.32 -7.44
N THR A 146 0.27 14.00 -8.72
CA THR A 146 -0.93 13.60 -9.45
C THR A 146 -0.65 12.36 -10.26
N GLY A 147 -1.69 11.62 -10.63
CA GLY A 147 -1.50 10.42 -11.44
C GLY A 147 -2.77 9.59 -11.52
N HIS A 148 -2.68 8.53 -12.27
CA HIS A 148 -3.79 7.59 -12.44
C HIS A 148 -3.28 6.23 -12.87
N GLY A 149 -4.08 5.22 -12.69
CA GLY A 149 -3.74 3.86 -13.11
C GLY A 149 -4.87 2.89 -12.83
N ARG A 150 -4.50 1.62 -12.75
CA ARG A 150 -5.42 0.56 -12.37
C ARG A 150 -4.78 -0.32 -11.32
N PHE A 151 -5.60 -0.81 -10.38
CA PHE A 151 -5.16 -1.81 -9.44
C PHE A 151 -6.03 -3.07 -9.51
N HIS A 152 -5.42 -4.15 -9.09
CA HIS A 152 -6.08 -5.43 -8.86
C HIS A 152 -5.92 -5.80 -7.40
N ILE A 153 -6.98 -6.30 -6.78
CA ILE A 153 -6.96 -6.75 -5.40
C ILE A 153 -7.44 -8.20 -5.32
N THR A 154 -6.72 -8.96 -4.51
CA THR A 154 -7.17 -10.28 -4.03
C THR A 154 -7.27 -10.19 -2.52
N SER A 155 -8.45 -10.39 -1.99
CA SER A 155 -8.72 -10.26 -0.56
C SER A 155 -9.19 -11.57 0.04
N ASN A 156 -8.59 -11.96 1.14
CA ASN A 156 -9.00 -13.11 1.94
C ASN A 156 -9.94 -12.63 3.05
N LEU A 157 -11.20 -12.46 2.71
CA LEU A 157 -12.24 -12.03 3.66
C LEU A 157 -12.82 -13.17 4.48
N THR A 158 -12.50 -14.41 4.10
CA THR A 158 -13.01 -15.60 4.78
C THR A 158 -11.85 -16.54 5.11
N PRO A 159 -11.70 -16.96 6.37
CA PRO A 159 -10.71 -17.96 6.73
C PRO A 159 -10.97 -19.26 5.96
N CYS A 160 -9.97 -19.76 5.27
CA CYS A 160 -10.00 -21.08 4.64
C CYS A 160 -9.01 -22.00 5.33
N ASN A 161 -9.46 -23.18 5.75
CA ASN A 161 -8.62 -24.16 6.45
C ASN A 161 -7.91 -23.58 7.68
N GLY A 162 -8.53 -22.61 8.36
CA GLY A 162 -7.97 -21.97 9.55
C GLY A 162 -6.84 -20.96 9.28
N GLN A 163 -6.57 -20.64 8.02
CA GLN A 163 -5.57 -19.64 7.65
C GLN A 163 -6.26 -18.46 6.96
N THR A 164 -5.83 -17.25 7.29
CA THR A 164 -6.24 -16.02 6.61
C THR A 164 -4.98 -15.42 5.97
N PRO A 165 -4.67 -15.79 4.70
CA PRO A 165 -3.55 -15.17 4.01
C PRO A 165 -3.79 -13.66 3.85
N PRO A 166 -2.73 -12.85 3.77
CA PRO A 166 -2.88 -11.42 3.56
C PRO A 166 -3.56 -11.11 2.23
N SER A 167 -4.31 -10.01 2.20
CA SER A 167 -4.79 -9.44 0.94
C SER A 167 -3.62 -8.92 0.12
N GLN A 168 -3.70 -9.03 -1.19
CA GLN A 168 -2.66 -8.57 -2.12
C GLN A 168 -3.24 -7.56 -3.09
N VAL A 169 -2.48 -6.52 -3.36
CA VAL A 169 -2.77 -5.51 -4.36
C VAL A 169 -1.57 -5.41 -5.29
N TRP A 170 -1.81 -5.33 -6.59
CA TRP A 170 -0.82 -4.91 -7.57
C TRP A 170 -1.43 -3.85 -8.48
N PHE A 171 -0.62 -2.92 -8.92
CA PHE A 171 -1.08 -1.78 -9.69
C PHE A 171 -0.08 -1.38 -10.77
N ASP A 172 -0.59 -0.70 -11.78
CA ASP A 172 0.16 -0.04 -12.83
C ASP A 172 -0.48 1.29 -13.20
N GLY A 173 0.33 2.26 -13.60
CA GLY A 173 -0.15 3.59 -13.92
C GLY A 173 0.95 4.60 -14.24
N VAL A 174 0.62 5.84 -14.01
CA VAL A 174 1.50 7.01 -14.20
C VAL A 174 1.44 7.86 -12.94
N ILE A 175 2.58 8.34 -12.47
CA ILE A 175 2.67 9.39 -11.45
C ILE A 175 3.44 10.59 -12.00
N LYS A 176 2.98 11.78 -11.65
CA LYS A 176 3.62 13.07 -11.98
C LYS A 176 3.94 13.78 -10.66
N LEU A 177 5.17 14.18 -10.52
CA LEU A 177 5.63 15.04 -9.43
C LEU A 177 5.75 16.48 -9.94
N PRO A 178 5.48 17.47 -9.10
CA PRO A 178 5.61 18.88 -9.46
C PRO A 178 7.05 19.31 -9.70
#